data_d14d40626340481324e17b0eaf9f73cb
#
_entry.id   d14d40626340481324e17b0eaf9f73cb
#
_cell.length_a   1.000
_cell.length_b   1.000
_cell.length_c   1.000
_cell.angle_alpha   90.00
_cell.angle_beta   90.00
_cell.angle_gamma   90.00
#
_symmetry.space_group_name_H-M   'P 1'
#
loop_
_entity.id
_entity.type
_entity.pdbx_description
1 polymer ?
#
loop_
_entity_poly.entity_id
_entity_poly.type
_entity_poly.pdbx_seq_one_letter_code
_entity_poly.pdbx_strand_id
1 'polypeptide(L)'
;VIDRLNWYTETVHMLLRMASPIRRDGSSVHYLRKRVPADLTDRAVGLLLRVPVGDQTATVKVGGNGMVKVSLRTHDPREAKARQAKVLAYLDDVWQSLRDGPRRLSHKQVVALAGDFRRRAIARFDEEPGPATVWARLLEVSAGWDEAVQLREAGPFVEEHLARHALNVDEGTKAALTREMFKVGAEIAEVLKGRAEGNYTPDLGASRFPVLQLDAPKDAASVSLRELFKGWKREAEAAGKAPKTFDEYGSAIERLVSFLKYDDAMRVTPKDIVAYKDMRLATINPRTGKPLSDKTVRDGDLAALKAVFKWAVGNHHIPSNPAVGITVMRRTAERTRPKGYTDDEAIAILTAALAYKGASDELAKTAAAKRWVPWLLALAGPRVGEMVQLRRQDVRRCGSHWTVTITPEAGPVKNKRRRDVPLHPQLVELGFIDFVEASAEGYLFLTAKDRSEVRGRLNAVKNRLSEFARSIVRDERIRPNHAWRHRFVTLSREHDLSQELRRMILAQGGKGVDEEVYGEPAGLYREICKLPRYTIPSGSYG
;
A
#
# COMPACT_ATOMS: atom_id res chain seq x y z
N VAL A 1 -3.60 14.88 34.54
CA VAL A 1 -4.12 13.96 33.49
C VAL A 1 -4.19 14.71 32.16
N ILE A 2 -4.45 16.01 32.18
CA ILE A 2 -4.58 16.84 30.95
C ILE A 2 -3.21 17.08 30.27
N ASP A 3 -2.11 17.15 31.03
CA ASP A 3 -0.76 17.39 30.45
C ASP A 3 -0.15 16.19 29.72
N ARG A 4 -0.58 14.96 29.99
CA ARG A 4 -0.10 13.76 29.26
C ARG A 4 -0.74 13.58 27.89
N LEU A 5 -1.94 14.09 27.67
CA LEU A 5 -2.63 14.04 26.38
C LEU A 5 -2.06 15.06 25.38
N ASN A 6 -1.62 16.22 25.87
CA ASN A 6 -0.99 17.25 25.04
C ASN A 6 0.39 16.81 24.50
N TRP A 7 1.18 16.11 25.32
CA TRP A 7 2.49 15.60 24.91
C TRP A 7 2.38 14.53 23.81
N TYR A 8 1.33 13.66 23.88
CA TYR A 8 1.09 12.62 22.86
C TYR A 8 0.64 13.21 21.51
N THR A 9 -0.20 14.23 21.52
CA THR A 9 -0.65 14.94 20.31
C THR A 9 0.48 15.77 19.68
N GLU A 10 1.32 16.42 20.45
CA GLU A 10 2.48 17.15 19.93
C GLU A 10 3.55 16.21 19.37
N THR A 11 3.81 15.06 19.99
CA THR A 11 4.79 14.07 19.53
C THR A 11 4.31 13.38 18.24
N VAL A 12 3.03 13.07 18.13
CA VAL A 12 2.43 12.49 16.89
C VAL A 12 2.40 13.53 15.76
N HIS A 13 2.15 14.80 16.07
CA HIS A 13 2.27 15.91 15.08
C HIS A 13 3.71 16.16 14.65
N MET A 14 4.69 15.94 15.51
CA MET A 14 6.12 16.08 15.17
C MET A 14 6.62 14.95 14.25
N LEU A 15 6.10 13.73 14.40
CA LEU A 15 6.45 12.56 13.58
C LEU A 15 5.76 12.56 12.19
N LEU A 16 4.68 13.33 12.00
CA LEU A 16 3.94 13.44 10.74
C LEU A 16 4.24 14.72 9.95
N ARG A 17 5.09 15.62 10.43
CA ARG A 17 5.53 16.80 9.67
C ARG A 17 6.54 16.38 8.61
N MET A 18 6.05 15.99 7.43
CA MET A 18 6.76 16.28 6.19
C MET A 18 7.04 17.79 6.23
N ALA A 19 8.32 18.17 6.12
CA ALA A 19 8.71 19.58 6.13
C ALA A 19 7.84 20.35 5.14
N SER A 20 6.95 21.20 5.61
CA SER A 20 6.12 22.03 4.73
C SER A 20 6.94 23.22 4.26
N PRO A 21 6.73 23.73 3.02
CA PRO A 21 7.35 24.97 2.60
C PRO A 21 6.99 26.10 3.58
N ILE A 22 8.00 26.81 4.06
CA ILE A 22 7.82 27.94 4.99
C ILE A 22 7.92 29.25 4.24
N ARG A 23 7.21 30.29 4.70
CA ARG A 23 7.44 31.67 4.29
C ARG A 23 8.32 32.36 5.34
N ARG A 24 9.16 33.29 4.89
CA ARG A 24 9.88 34.21 5.78
C ARG A 24 8.99 35.43 6.05
N ASP A 25 9.12 36.00 7.22
CA ASP A 25 8.52 37.29 7.52
C ASP A 25 9.06 38.32 6.50
N GLY A 26 8.14 39.04 5.85
CA GLY A 26 8.45 40.01 4.78
C GLY A 26 8.76 39.40 3.40
N SER A 27 8.63 38.09 3.18
CA SER A 27 8.82 37.45 1.88
C SER A 27 7.62 36.63 1.44
N SER A 28 7.16 36.87 0.19
CA SER A 28 6.11 36.05 -0.44
C SER A 28 6.61 34.72 -1.00
N VAL A 29 7.94 34.52 -1.09
CA VAL A 29 8.57 33.32 -1.65
C VAL A 29 8.61 32.20 -0.63
N HIS A 30 8.39 30.96 -1.08
CA HIS A 30 8.49 29.76 -0.26
C HIS A 30 9.94 29.27 -0.11
N TYR A 31 10.28 28.74 1.08
CA TYR A 31 11.59 28.20 1.42
C TYR A 31 11.47 26.78 1.99
N LEU A 32 12.51 25.97 1.75
CA LEU A 32 12.75 24.71 2.48
C LEU A 32 13.82 24.95 3.55
N ARG A 33 13.58 24.41 4.74
CA ARG A 33 14.61 24.26 5.79
C ARG A 33 14.71 22.78 6.15
N LYS A 34 15.89 22.21 6.03
CA LYS A 34 16.16 20.82 6.37
C LYS A 34 17.42 20.74 7.22
N ARG A 35 17.39 19.99 8.31
CA ARG A 35 18.56 19.69 9.10
C ARG A 35 19.33 18.54 8.48
N VAL A 36 20.66 18.63 8.47
CA VAL A 36 21.54 17.51 8.14
C VAL A 36 21.31 16.39 9.16
N PRO A 37 21.29 15.10 8.75
CA PRO A 37 21.29 13.98 9.68
C PRO A 37 22.43 14.06 10.69
N ALA A 38 22.18 13.67 11.94
CA ALA A 38 23.15 13.84 13.03
C ALA A 38 24.47 13.09 12.77
N ASP A 39 24.40 11.94 12.12
CA ASP A 39 25.54 11.10 11.72
C ASP A 39 26.43 11.71 10.64
N LEU A 40 25.96 12.77 9.96
CA LEU A 40 26.67 13.43 8.85
C LEU A 40 27.04 14.87 9.14
N THR A 41 26.73 15.41 10.33
CA THR A 41 26.92 16.85 10.62
C THR A 41 28.35 17.31 10.37
N ASP A 42 29.35 16.58 10.87
CA ASP A 42 30.77 16.94 10.75
C ASP A 42 31.29 16.88 9.31
N ARG A 43 30.69 16.01 8.49
CA ARG A 43 31.08 15.80 7.08
C ARG A 43 30.36 16.74 6.12
N ALA A 44 29.17 17.20 6.49
CA ALA A 44 28.27 17.97 5.62
C ALA A 44 28.39 19.49 5.86
N VAL A 45 28.76 19.93 7.07
CA VAL A 45 28.88 21.36 7.37
C VAL A 45 29.95 22.01 6.46
N GLY A 46 29.57 23.12 5.84
CA GLY A 46 30.41 23.83 4.91
C GLY A 46 30.34 23.38 3.45
N LEU A 47 29.74 22.21 3.16
CA LEU A 47 29.55 21.73 1.78
C LEU A 47 28.72 22.69 0.94
N LEU A 48 29.15 22.88 -0.32
CA LEU A 48 28.38 23.58 -1.34
C LEU A 48 27.52 22.60 -2.11
N LEU A 49 26.20 22.72 -1.95
CA LEU A 49 25.21 21.90 -2.62
C LEU A 49 24.67 22.58 -3.88
N ARG A 50 24.46 21.82 -4.96
CA ARG A 50 23.89 22.28 -6.23
C ARG A 50 22.45 21.80 -6.36
N VAL A 51 21.58 22.43 -5.60
CA VAL A 51 20.20 22.02 -5.38
C VAL A 51 19.32 22.32 -6.59
N PRO A 52 18.61 21.34 -7.17
CA PRO A 52 17.68 21.57 -8.29
C PRO A 52 16.40 22.26 -7.78
N VAL A 53 16.10 23.45 -8.31
CA VAL A 53 14.89 24.23 -7.98
C VAL A 53 14.17 24.61 -9.26
N GLY A 54 13.11 23.89 -9.63
CA GLY A 54 12.49 24.01 -10.94
C GLY A 54 13.45 23.63 -12.05
N ASP A 55 13.60 24.49 -13.05
CA ASP A 55 14.53 24.32 -14.18
C ASP A 55 15.94 24.88 -13.88
N GLN A 56 16.12 25.49 -12.71
CA GLN A 56 17.37 26.11 -12.29
C GLN A 56 18.08 25.32 -11.21
N THR A 57 19.36 25.62 -11.03
CA THR A 57 20.16 25.09 -9.91
C THR A 57 20.47 26.23 -8.94
N ALA A 58 20.27 25.99 -7.65
CA ALA A 58 20.65 26.92 -6.59
C ALA A 58 21.91 26.41 -5.89
N THR A 59 22.91 27.27 -5.73
CA THR A 59 24.07 26.98 -4.88
C THR A 59 23.73 27.29 -3.43
N VAL A 60 23.83 26.29 -2.56
CA VAL A 60 23.46 26.40 -1.14
C VAL A 60 24.61 25.86 -0.30
N LYS A 61 25.14 26.66 0.61
CA LYS A 61 26.13 26.23 1.61
C LYS A 61 25.41 25.65 2.83
N VAL A 62 25.84 24.49 3.29
CA VAL A 62 25.36 23.92 4.55
C VAL A 62 25.87 24.78 5.69
N GLY A 63 24.96 25.35 6.49
CA GLY A 63 25.33 26.25 7.60
C GLY A 63 26.06 25.52 8.72
N GLY A 64 26.87 26.25 9.49
CA GLY A 64 27.62 25.71 10.63
C GLY A 64 26.77 25.05 11.72
N ASN A 65 25.48 25.37 11.75
CA ASN A 65 24.49 24.71 12.63
C ASN A 65 23.84 23.45 12.01
N GLY A 66 24.37 22.92 10.93
CA GLY A 66 23.86 21.79 10.21
C GLY A 66 22.52 22.03 9.50
N MET A 67 22.22 23.29 9.13
CA MET A 67 20.94 23.61 8.44
C MET A 67 21.16 23.91 6.96
N VAL A 68 20.38 23.27 6.11
CA VAL A 68 20.22 23.58 4.70
C VAL A 68 18.99 24.46 4.52
N LYS A 69 19.16 25.64 3.91
CA LYS A 69 18.07 26.58 3.61
C LYS A 69 18.04 26.83 2.11
N VAL A 70 16.93 26.48 1.46
CA VAL A 70 16.76 26.61 0.00
C VAL A 70 15.55 27.45 -0.32
N SER A 71 15.73 28.50 -1.14
CA SER A 71 14.59 29.21 -1.74
C SER A 71 13.97 28.35 -2.84
N LEU A 72 12.68 28.12 -2.78
CA LEU A 72 11.93 27.36 -3.81
C LEU A 72 11.57 28.21 -5.02
N ARG A 73 11.89 29.53 -4.99
CA ARG A 73 11.73 30.47 -6.10
C ARG A 73 10.32 30.45 -6.71
N THR A 74 9.30 30.35 -5.88
CA THR A 74 7.90 30.40 -6.27
C THR A 74 7.04 30.96 -5.15
N HIS A 75 5.95 31.60 -5.55
CA HIS A 75 4.90 32.11 -4.67
C HIS A 75 3.72 31.14 -4.59
N ASP A 76 3.58 30.21 -5.54
CA ASP A 76 2.52 29.22 -5.60
C ASP A 76 2.78 28.06 -4.62
N PRO A 77 1.87 27.77 -3.67
CA PRO A 77 2.01 26.68 -2.72
C PRO A 77 2.06 25.29 -3.37
N ARG A 78 1.38 25.07 -4.49
CA ARG A 78 1.37 23.78 -5.20
C ARG A 78 2.71 23.52 -5.86
N GLU A 79 3.22 24.53 -6.54
CA GLU A 79 4.54 24.48 -7.17
C GLU A 79 5.64 24.38 -6.12
N ALA A 80 5.54 25.12 -5.01
CA ALA A 80 6.48 25.03 -3.88
C ALA A 80 6.57 23.59 -3.35
N LYS A 81 5.43 22.89 -3.20
CA LYS A 81 5.40 21.50 -2.75
C LYS A 81 6.05 20.54 -3.76
N ALA A 82 5.84 20.74 -5.05
CA ALA A 82 6.48 19.93 -6.09
C ALA A 82 7.99 20.14 -6.15
N ARG A 83 8.45 21.40 -6.08
CA ARG A 83 9.87 21.76 -6.03
C ARG A 83 10.55 21.25 -4.76
N GLN A 84 9.87 21.35 -3.62
CA GLN A 84 10.34 20.81 -2.35
C GLN A 84 10.60 19.30 -2.42
N ALA A 85 9.71 18.52 -3.04
CA ALA A 85 9.90 17.08 -3.18
C ALA A 85 11.18 16.74 -3.97
N LYS A 86 11.47 17.47 -5.05
CA LYS A 86 12.72 17.32 -5.83
C LYS A 86 13.95 17.68 -5.01
N VAL A 87 13.87 18.77 -4.24
CA VAL A 87 14.98 19.20 -3.37
C VAL A 87 15.25 18.18 -2.26
N LEU A 88 14.21 17.63 -1.65
CA LEU A 88 14.37 16.59 -0.61
C LEU A 88 14.98 15.32 -1.16
N ALA A 89 14.54 14.86 -2.33
CA ALA A 89 15.13 13.69 -3.00
C ALA A 89 16.64 13.90 -3.28
N TYR A 90 17.00 15.05 -3.82
CA TYR A 90 18.41 15.41 -4.04
C TYR A 90 19.23 15.42 -2.73
N LEU A 91 18.68 15.98 -1.66
CA LEU A 91 19.36 15.99 -0.35
C LEU A 91 19.53 14.58 0.22
N ASP A 92 18.54 13.72 0.05
CA ASP A 92 18.61 12.32 0.51
C ASP A 92 19.68 11.54 -0.30
N ASP A 93 19.82 11.80 -1.61
CA ASP A 93 20.89 11.23 -2.44
C ASP A 93 22.28 11.74 -1.99
N VAL A 94 22.41 13.02 -1.67
CA VAL A 94 23.67 13.58 -1.12
C VAL A 94 24.03 12.93 0.22
N TRP A 95 23.05 12.81 1.13
CA TRP A 95 23.29 12.18 2.42
C TRP A 95 23.69 10.72 2.29
N GLN A 96 23.08 10.00 1.36
CA GLN A 96 23.45 8.61 1.08
C GLN A 96 24.87 8.53 0.51
N SER A 97 25.20 9.37 -0.46
CA SER A 97 26.54 9.43 -1.06
C SER A 97 27.65 9.76 -0.04
N LEU A 98 27.33 10.60 0.95
CA LEU A 98 28.26 10.88 2.06
C LEU A 98 28.43 9.68 3.00
N ARG A 99 27.38 8.89 3.24
CA ARG A 99 27.47 7.66 4.06
C ARG A 99 28.30 6.59 3.38
N ASP A 100 28.03 6.37 2.09
CA ASP A 100 28.70 5.35 1.28
C ASP A 100 30.20 5.66 1.07
N GLY A 101 30.60 6.92 1.25
CA GLY A 101 31.96 7.37 1.02
C GLY A 101 32.33 7.57 -0.47
N PRO A 102 33.61 7.88 -0.77
CA PRO A 102 34.04 8.06 -2.15
C PRO A 102 33.98 6.76 -2.94
N ARG A 103 33.25 6.74 -4.06
CA ARG A 103 33.12 5.58 -4.94
C ARG A 103 33.98 5.71 -6.19
N ARG A 104 34.46 4.58 -6.69
CA ARG A 104 35.12 4.48 -7.99
C ARG A 104 34.09 4.30 -9.09
N LEU A 105 34.14 5.13 -10.15
CA LEU A 105 33.34 4.97 -11.35
C LEU A 105 34.09 4.18 -12.41
N SER A 106 33.36 3.40 -13.19
CA SER A 106 33.90 2.73 -14.37
C SER A 106 34.21 3.76 -15.47
N HIS A 107 35.13 3.42 -16.38
CA HIS A 107 35.42 4.27 -17.54
C HIS A 107 34.15 4.64 -18.33
N LYS A 108 33.25 3.68 -18.53
CA LYS A 108 31.95 3.93 -19.21
C LYS A 108 31.11 4.98 -18.49
N GLN A 109 31.08 4.96 -17.15
CA GLN A 109 30.35 5.94 -16.35
C GLN A 109 31.00 7.32 -16.38
N VAL A 110 32.34 7.38 -16.39
CA VAL A 110 33.09 8.64 -16.56
C VAL A 110 32.77 9.28 -17.91
N VAL A 111 32.80 8.50 -18.99
CA VAL A 111 32.47 8.97 -20.35
C VAL A 111 30.99 9.40 -20.43
N ALA A 112 30.09 8.67 -19.79
CA ALA A 112 28.66 9.03 -19.73
C ALA A 112 28.40 10.35 -19.00
N LEU A 113 29.13 10.61 -17.91
CA LEU A 113 29.07 11.87 -17.17
C LEU A 113 29.61 13.04 -18.01
N ALA A 114 30.76 12.86 -18.68
CA ALA A 114 31.30 13.86 -19.61
C ALA A 114 30.30 14.15 -20.76
N GLY A 115 29.64 13.14 -21.29
CA GLY A 115 28.58 13.30 -22.29
C GLY A 115 27.35 14.05 -21.77
N ASP A 116 26.95 13.84 -20.50
CA ASP A 116 25.87 14.61 -19.87
C ASP A 116 26.27 16.08 -19.73
N PHE A 117 27.49 16.36 -19.28
CA PHE A 117 28.04 17.72 -19.23
C PHE A 117 28.00 18.41 -20.59
N ARG A 118 28.44 17.72 -21.65
CA ARG A 118 28.45 18.22 -23.02
C ARG A 118 27.03 18.59 -23.50
N ARG A 119 26.08 17.68 -23.36
CA ARG A 119 24.67 17.93 -23.75
C ARG A 119 24.10 19.17 -23.07
N ARG A 120 24.35 19.31 -21.78
CA ARG A 120 23.84 20.46 -21.00
C ARG A 120 24.51 21.76 -21.38
N ALA A 121 25.81 21.74 -21.59
CA ALA A 121 26.55 22.95 -21.99
C ALA A 121 26.10 23.46 -23.36
N ILE A 122 25.94 22.55 -24.33
CA ILE A 122 25.44 22.90 -25.67
C ILE A 122 24.00 23.42 -25.56
N ALA A 123 23.09 22.70 -24.88
CA ALA A 123 21.71 23.12 -24.74
C ALA A 123 21.55 24.49 -24.04
N ARG A 124 22.46 24.85 -23.16
CA ARG A 124 22.44 26.15 -22.47
C ARG A 124 22.67 27.34 -23.40
N PHE A 125 23.47 27.14 -24.44
CA PHE A 125 23.90 28.18 -25.38
C PHE A 125 23.34 27.94 -26.79
N ASP A 126 22.33 27.05 -26.93
CA ASP A 126 21.80 26.65 -28.24
C ASP A 126 21.11 27.78 -28.95
N GLU A 127 20.24 28.52 -28.26
CA GLU A 127 19.48 29.63 -28.81
C GLU A 127 20.35 30.89 -28.98
N GLU A 128 21.29 31.12 -28.07
CA GLU A 128 22.17 32.30 -28.07
C GLU A 128 23.61 31.89 -27.77
N PRO A 129 24.37 31.42 -28.78
CA PRO A 129 25.75 30.96 -28.60
C PRO A 129 26.74 32.07 -28.31
N GLY A 130 26.35 33.33 -28.47
CA GLY A 130 27.23 34.48 -28.33
C GLY A 130 28.21 34.66 -29.52
N PRO A 131 29.22 35.57 -29.41
CA PRO A 131 30.17 35.80 -30.50
C PRO A 131 31.08 34.60 -30.77
N ALA A 132 31.30 34.24 -32.05
CA ALA A 132 32.19 33.15 -32.44
C ALA A 132 33.64 33.34 -31.97
N THR A 133 34.08 34.61 -31.82
CA THR A 133 35.40 34.98 -31.34
C THR A 133 35.67 34.51 -29.91
N VAL A 134 34.66 34.42 -29.06
CA VAL A 134 34.79 33.90 -27.68
C VAL A 134 35.18 32.44 -27.69
N TRP A 135 34.49 31.63 -28.50
CA TRP A 135 34.76 30.21 -28.63
C TRP A 135 36.10 29.92 -29.34
N ALA A 136 36.41 30.68 -30.37
CA ALA A 136 37.70 30.58 -31.05
C ALA A 136 38.88 30.89 -30.07
N ARG A 137 38.74 31.93 -29.25
CA ARG A 137 39.75 32.27 -28.26
C ARG A 137 39.91 31.22 -27.16
N LEU A 138 38.77 30.61 -26.74
CA LEU A 138 38.79 29.51 -25.77
C LEU A 138 39.58 28.31 -26.32
N LEU A 139 39.35 27.94 -27.57
CA LEU A 139 40.08 26.85 -28.25
C LEU A 139 41.57 27.14 -28.36
N GLU A 140 41.95 28.34 -28.79
CA GLU A 140 43.32 28.76 -28.93
C GLU A 140 44.07 28.73 -27.59
N VAL A 141 43.50 29.31 -26.53
CA VAL A 141 44.12 29.35 -25.21
C VAL A 141 44.22 27.98 -24.58
N SER A 142 43.19 27.18 -24.67
CA SER A 142 43.19 25.84 -24.06
C SER A 142 44.09 24.83 -24.77
N ALA A 143 44.40 25.02 -26.03
CA ALA A 143 45.32 24.16 -26.79
C ALA A 143 46.76 24.19 -26.23
N GLY A 144 47.18 25.30 -25.59
CA GLY A 144 48.49 25.46 -24.96
C GLY A 144 48.59 25.01 -23.50
N TRP A 145 47.52 24.48 -22.92
CA TRP A 145 47.50 24.09 -21.49
C TRP A 145 48.15 22.73 -21.26
N ASP A 146 49.09 22.68 -20.31
CA ASP A 146 49.59 21.41 -19.80
C ASP A 146 48.55 20.71 -18.89
N GLU A 147 48.80 19.47 -18.49
CA GLU A 147 47.84 18.67 -17.69
C GLU A 147 47.53 19.34 -16.33
N ALA A 148 48.50 20.02 -15.71
CA ALA A 148 48.30 20.68 -14.43
C ALA A 148 47.34 21.87 -14.55
N VAL A 149 47.47 22.66 -15.60
CA VAL A 149 46.56 23.76 -15.93
C VAL A 149 45.17 23.23 -16.29
N GLN A 150 45.10 22.18 -17.12
CA GLN A 150 43.82 21.54 -17.49
C GLN A 150 43.04 21.05 -16.25
N LEU A 151 43.72 20.37 -15.33
CA LEU A 151 43.11 19.88 -14.09
C LEU A 151 42.66 21.04 -13.19
N ARG A 152 43.44 22.13 -13.11
CA ARG A 152 43.07 23.30 -12.31
C ARG A 152 41.85 24.02 -12.89
N GLU A 153 41.82 24.27 -14.18
CA GLU A 153 40.78 25.08 -14.82
C GLU A 153 39.47 24.29 -15.01
N ALA A 154 39.56 23.00 -15.30
CA ALA A 154 38.37 22.15 -15.43
C ALA A 154 37.81 21.69 -14.06
N GLY A 155 38.62 21.65 -13.01
CA GLY A 155 38.27 21.17 -11.68
C GLY A 155 36.96 21.73 -11.11
N PRO A 156 36.73 23.04 -11.11
CA PRO A 156 35.49 23.64 -10.61
C PRO A 156 34.24 23.17 -11.36
N PHE A 157 34.34 22.94 -12.67
CA PHE A 157 33.22 22.41 -13.48
C PHE A 157 32.95 20.96 -13.16
N VAL A 158 33.97 20.16 -12.89
CA VAL A 158 33.84 18.77 -12.45
C VAL A 158 33.18 18.70 -11.09
N GLU A 159 33.59 19.50 -10.14
CA GLU A 159 32.98 19.55 -8.80
C GLU A 159 31.51 19.97 -8.88
N GLU A 160 31.21 20.98 -9.69
CA GLU A 160 29.83 21.40 -9.91
C GLU A 160 29.01 20.27 -10.53
N HIS A 161 29.58 19.56 -11.51
CA HIS A 161 28.88 18.48 -12.21
C HIS A 161 28.64 17.26 -11.31
N LEU A 162 29.66 16.87 -10.51
CA LEU A 162 29.51 15.83 -9.50
C LEU A 162 28.48 16.20 -8.42
N ALA A 163 28.54 17.42 -7.91
CA ALA A 163 27.58 17.92 -6.93
C ALA A 163 26.13 17.91 -7.48
N ARG A 164 25.94 18.22 -8.76
CA ARG A 164 24.62 18.18 -9.42
C ARG A 164 24.01 16.77 -9.43
N HIS A 165 24.85 15.75 -9.55
CA HIS A 165 24.44 14.34 -9.53
C HIS A 165 24.51 13.71 -8.13
N ALA A 166 24.73 14.51 -7.07
CA ALA A 166 24.92 14.03 -5.69
C ALA A 166 26.03 12.96 -5.56
N LEU A 167 27.09 13.06 -6.38
CA LEU A 167 28.17 12.07 -6.45
C LEU A 167 29.35 12.46 -5.56
N ASN A 168 29.78 11.51 -4.72
CA ASN A 168 31.05 11.53 -4.02
C ASN A 168 31.95 10.47 -4.65
N VAL A 169 33.07 10.87 -5.28
CA VAL A 169 33.95 9.97 -6.02
C VAL A 169 35.37 10.01 -5.49
N ASP A 170 36.16 8.95 -5.73
CA ASP A 170 37.58 8.92 -5.40
C ASP A 170 38.39 9.83 -6.30
N GLU A 171 39.62 10.20 -5.85
CA GLU A 171 40.50 11.11 -6.56
C GLU A 171 40.91 10.59 -7.95
N GLY A 172 41.04 9.27 -8.12
CA GLY A 172 41.32 8.65 -9.42
C GLY A 172 40.17 8.85 -10.42
N THR A 173 38.95 8.67 -9.97
CA THR A 173 37.73 8.96 -10.75
C THR A 173 37.61 10.44 -11.06
N LYS A 174 37.87 11.30 -10.08
CA LYS A 174 37.83 12.76 -10.26
C LYS A 174 38.84 13.22 -11.33
N ALA A 175 40.08 12.75 -11.26
CA ALA A 175 41.11 13.07 -12.25
C ALA A 175 40.73 12.54 -13.65
N ALA A 176 40.20 11.31 -13.76
CA ALA A 176 39.74 10.75 -15.03
C ALA A 176 38.60 11.57 -15.63
N LEU A 177 37.61 11.95 -14.81
CA LEU A 177 36.50 12.79 -15.25
C LEU A 177 36.97 14.19 -15.69
N THR A 178 37.92 14.77 -15.00
CA THR A 178 38.48 16.07 -15.36
C THR A 178 39.13 16.04 -16.73
N ARG A 179 39.91 14.99 -17.04
CA ARG A 179 40.50 14.82 -18.37
C ARG A 179 39.45 14.66 -19.47
N GLU A 180 38.42 13.86 -19.22
CA GLU A 180 37.35 13.68 -20.19
C GLU A 180 36.47 14.93 -20.38
N MET A 181 36.17 15.65 -19.31
CA MET A 181 35.43 16.91 -19.40
C MET A 181 36.23 18.01 -20.10
N PHE A 182 37.55 18.03 -19.94
CA PHE A 182 38.41 18.98 -20.66
C PHE A 182 38.36 18.71 -22.18
N LYS A 183 38.51 17.43 -22.62
CA LYS A 183 38.39 17.04 -24.04
C LYS A 183 37.04 17.46 -24.61
N VAL A 184 35.97 17.17 -23.86
CA VAL A 184 34.61 17.53 -24.23
C VAL A 184 34.41 19.05 -24.28
N GLY A 185 35.15 19.81 -23.45
CA GLY A 185 35.13 21.28 -23.46
C GLY A 185 35.55 21.87 -24.81
N ALA A 186 36.59 21.33 -25.42
CA ALA A 186 36.99 21.72 -26.76
C ALA A 186 35.92 21.42 -27.81
N GLU A 187 35.30 20.24 -27.76
CA GLU A 187 34.22 19.90 -28.67
C GLU A 187 32.98 20.80 -28.50
N ILE A 188 32.64 21.17 -27.26
CA ILE A 188 31.57 22.14 -26.97
C ILE A 188 31.90 23.48 -27.64
N ALA A 189 33.12 23.95 -27.50
CA ALA A 189 33.56 25.23 -28.09
C ALA A 189 33.51 25.21 -29.62
N GLU A 190 33.90 24.10 -30.25
CA GLU A 190 33.78 23.93 -31.71
C GLU A 190 32.30 23.96 -32.17
N VAL A 191 31.43 23.22 -31.52
CA VAL A 191 29.98 23.20 -31.87
C VAL A 191 29.36 24.58 -31.68
N LEU A 192 29.65 25.26 -30.57
CA LEU A 192 29.08 26.57 -30.28
C LEU A 192 29.65 27.67 -31.14
N LYS A 193 30.94 27.58 -31.55
CA LYS A 193 31.55 28.43 -32.57
C LYS A 193 30.80 28.29 -33.90
N GLY A 194 30.60 27.07 -34.39
CA GLY A 194 29.85 26.81 -35.61
C GLY A 194 28.42 27.38 -35.56
N ARG A 195 27.71 27.25 -34.45
CA ARG A 195 26.38 27.83 -34.25
C ARG A 195 26.43 29.36 -34.26
N ALA A 196 27.41 29.96 -33.61
CA ALA A 196 27.63 31.41 -33.66
C ALA A 196 27.90 31.95 -35.06
N GLU A 197 28.41 31.10 -35.97
CA GLU A 197 28.63 31.34 -37.39
C GLU A 197 27.41 30.96 -38.25
N GLY A 198 26.28 30.54 -37.62
CA GLY A 198 25.05 30.16 -38.33
C GLY A 198 24.95 28.70 -38.75
N ASN A 199 25.88 27.82 -38.35
CA ASN A 199 25.89 26.42 -38.70
C ASN A 199 25.14 25.60 -37.59
N TYR A 200 23.90 25.21 -37.85
CA TYR A 200 23.06 24.39 -36.97
C TYR A 200 22.91 22.93 -37.46
N THR A 201 23.90 22.40 -38.17
CA THR A 201 23.88 20.98 -38.55
C THR A 201 23.80 20.09 -37.32
N PRO A 202 23.08 18.94 -37.39
CA PRO A 202 22.96 18.01 -36.26
C PRO A 202 24.32 17.56 -35.73
N ASP A 203 24.48 17.62 -34.43
CA ASP A 203 25.70 17.20 -33.73
C ASP A 203 25.79 15.68 -33.64
N LEU A 204 26.46 15.07 -34.60
CA LEU A 204 26.69 13.61 -34.66
C LEU A 204 27.60 13.10 -33.53
N GLY A 205 28.41 13.97 -32.91
CA GLY A 205 29.28 13.62 -31.79
C GLY A 205 28.53 13.27 -30.50
N ALA A 206 27.27 13.69 -30.38
CA ALA A 206 26.45 13.39 -29.20
C ALA A 206 26.13 11.89 -29.05
N SER A 207 26.02 11.15 -30.15
CA SER A 207 25.62 9.73 -30.14
C SER A 207 26.68 8.76 -29.60
N ARG A 208 27.94 9.16 -29.52
CA ARG A 208 29.04 8.34 -29.01
C ARG A 208 29.03 8.16 -27.49
N PHE A 209 28.32 9.04 -26.77
CA PHE A 209 28.28 8.99 -25.31
C PHE A 209 27.22 8.01 -24.82
N PRO A 210 27.59 7.07 -23.95
CA PRO A 210 26.60 6.17 -23.36
C PRO A 210 25.59 6.95 -22.51
N VAL A 211 24.39 6.39 -22.38
CA VAL A 211 23.39 6.93 -21.44
C VAL A 211 23.95 6.82 -20.02
N LEU A 212 23.87 7.91 -19.26
CA LEU A 212 24.31 7.93 -17.87
C LEU A 212 23.42 6.99 -17.03
N GLN A 213 23.98 5.86 -16.66
CA GLN A 213 23.40 4.91 -15.72
C GLN A 213 24.33 4.86 -14.51
N LEU A 214 23.94 5.59 -13.48
CA LEU A 214 24.58 5.52 -12.17
C LEU A 214 23.92 4.37 -11.42
N ASP A 215 24.19 3.14 -11.87
CA ASP A 215 23.69 1.95 -11.19
C ASP A 215 24.09 2.02 -9.71
N ALA A 216 23.19 1.57 -8.84
CA ALA A 216 23.53 1.26 -7.47
C ALA A 216 24.82 0.40 -7.46
N PRO A 217 25.72 0.55 -6.46
CA PRO A 217 27.00 -0.14 -6.44
C PRO A 217 26.79 -1.63 -6.73
N LYS A 218 27.62 -2.19 -7.63
CA LYS A 218 27.57 -3.62 -8.02
C LYS A 218 27.70 -4.59 -6.84
N ASP A 219 28.06 -4.07 -5.67
CA ASP A 219 28.23 -4.80 -4.41
C ASP A 219 27.10 -4.58 -3.40
N ALA A 220 26.05 -3.84 -3.75
CA ALA A 220 24.83 -3.91 -2.95
C ALA A 220 24.23 -5.31 -3.13
N ALA A 221 24.33 -6.13 -2.10
CA ALA A 221 23.77 -7.47 -2.09
C ALA A 221 22.31 -7.40 -2.58
N SER A 222 22.01 -8.13 -3.66
CA SER A 222 20.64 -8.23 -4.19
C SER A 222 19.71 -8.66 -3.06
N VAL A 223 18.65 -7.90 -2.84
CA VAL A 223 17.67 -8.17 -1.79
C VAL A 223 16.42 -8.75 -2.42
N SER A 224 16.23 -10.06 -2.31
CA SER A 224 15.09 -10.75 -2.89
C SER A 224 13.76 -10.25 -2.31
N LEU A 225 12.82 -9.86 -3.17
CA LEU A 225 11.44 -9.52 -2.79
C LEU A 225 10.74 -10.68 -2.06
N ARG A 226 11.02 -11.92 -2.49
CA ARG A 226 10.50 -13.13 -1.84
C ARG A 226 11.04 -13.32 -0.43
N GLU A 227 12.34 -13.08 -0.23
CA GLU A 227 12.95 -13.17 1.10
C GLU A 227 12.44 -12.05 2.03
N LEU A 228 12.25 -10.83 1.51
CA LEU A 228 11.59 -9.76 2.27
C LEU A 228 10.18 -10.17 2.70
N PHE A 229 9.41 -10.77 1.80
CA PHE A 229 8.08 -11.27 2.17
C PHE A 229 8.13 -12.37 3.22
N LYS A 230 9.07 -13.32 3.14
CA LYS A 230 9.26 -14.38 4.14
C LYS A 230 9.61 -13.80 5.51
N GLY A 231 10.51 -12.81 5.56
CA GLY A 231 10.86 -12.09 6.78
C GLY A 231 9.66 -11.38 7.39
N TRP A 232 8.95 -10.58 6.60
CA TRP A 232 7.72 -9.91 7.00
C TRP A 232 6.64 -10.90 7.50
N LYS A 233 6.46 -12.01 6.78
CA LYS A 233 5.48 -13.05 7.14
C LYS A 233 5.77 -13.63 8.52
N ARG A 234 7.03 -13.97 8.80
CA ARG A 234 7.46 -14.55 10.08
C ARG A 234 7.11 -13.65 11.27
N GLU A 235 7.41 -12.34 11.15
CA GLU A 235 7.10 -11.37 12.20
C GLU A 235 5.59 -11.12 12.30
N ALA A 236 4.89 -11.06 11.17
CA ALA A 236 3.45 -10.87 11.12
C ALA A 236 2.67 -12.09 11.66
N GLU A 237 3.20 -13.30 11.53
CA GLU A 237 2.69 -14.53 12.18
C GLU A 237 2.84 -14.45 13.69
N ALA A 238 4.02 -14.08 14.18
CA ALA A 238 4.26 -13.89 15.60
C ALA A 238 3.32 -12.80 16.19
N ALA A 239 3.04 -11.73 15.43
CA ALA A 239 2.07 -10.71 15.79
C ALA A 239 0.60 -11.16 15.61
N GLY A 240 0.37 -12.41 15.25
CA GLY A 240 -0.96 -13.02 15.16
C GLY A 240 -1.84 -12.55 14.00
N LYS A 241 -1.25 -12.10 12.86
CA LYS A 241 -2.04 -11.80 11.65
C LYS A 241 -2.71 -13.05 11.10
N ALA A 242 -3.82 -12.83 10.38
CA ALA A 242 -4.61 -13.94 9.83
C ALA A 242 -3.89 -14.63 8.66
N PRO A 243 -3.90 -16.00 8.59
CA PRO A 243 -3.25 -16.77 7.51
C PRO A 243 -3.67 -16.33 6.10
N LYS A 244 -4.93 -15.94 5.91
CA LYS A 244 -5.42 -15.42 4.63
C LYS A 244 -4.65 -14.20 4.12
N THR A 245 -4.19 -13.33 5.03
CA THR A 245 -3.38 -12.16 4.67
C THR A 245 -2.03 -12.58 4.07
N PHE A 246 -1.45 -13.68 4.56
CA PHE A 246 -0.19 -14.20 4.01
C PHE A 246 -0.35 -14.72 2.59
N ASP A 247 -1.45 -15.45 2.32
CA ASP A 247 -1.74 -15.96 0.97
C ASP A 247 -1.98 -14.81 -0.03
N GLU A 248 -2.75 -13.79 0.39
CA GLU A 248 -3.05 -12.61 -0.43
C GLU A 248 -1.77 -11.78 -0.72
N TYR A 249 -0.95 -11.55 0.31
CA TYR A 249 0.27 -10.76 0.19
C TYR A 249 1.37 -11.50 -0.58
N GLY A 250 1.56 -12.80 -0.31
CA GLY A 250 2.49 -13.63 -1.07
C GLY A 250 2.13 -13.64 -2.55
N SER A 251 0.85 -13.82 -2.87
CA SER A 251 0.38 -13.75 -4.26
C SER A 251 0.62 -12.38 -4.91
N ALA A 252 0.55 -11.28 -4.14
CA ALA A 252 0.84 -9.94 -4.67
C ALA A 252 2.34 -9.76 -4.96
N ILE A 253 3.23 -10.25 -4.10
CA ILE A 253 4.68 -10.23 -4.32
C ILE A 253 5.05 -11.08 -5.55
N GLU A 254 4.52 -12.29 -5.69
CA GLU A 254 4.79 -13.14 -6.86
C GLU A 254 4.33 -12.49 -8.16
N ARG A 255 3.18 -11.81 -8.16
CA ARG A 255 2.72 -11.05 -9.33
C ARG A 255 3.63 -9.88 -9.65
N LEU A 256 4.15 -9.18 -8.63
CA LEU A 256 5.11 -8.10 -8.85
C LEU A 256 6.41 -8.62 -9.45
N VAL A 257 6.99 -9.69 -8.90
CA VAL A 257 8.21 -10.33 -9.43
C VAL A 257 8.00 -10.79 -10.87
N SER A 258 6.85 -11.41 -11.15
CA SER A 258 6.50 -11.84 -12.52
C SER A 258 6.37 -10.67 -13.51
N PHE A 259 5.86 -9.53 -13.05
CA PHE A 259 5.75 -8.31 -13.86
C PHE A 259 7.12 -7.69 -14.11
N LEU A 260 7.95 -7.56 -13.10
CA LEU A 260 9.28 -6.95 -13.18
C LEU A 260 10.29 -7.82 -13.95
N LYS A 261 10.08 -9.14 -14.01
CA LYS A 261 11.02 -10.15 -14.56
C LYS A 261 12.33 -10.25 -13.78
N TYR A 262 12.39 -9.75 -12.54
CA TYR A 262 13.51 -9.90 -11.61
C TYR A 262 13.01 -9.93 -10.16
N ASP A 263 13.85 -10.44 -9.25
CA ASP A 263 13.57 -10.58 -7.81
C ASP A 263 14.60 -9.80 -6.98
N ASP A 264 14.66 -8.48 -7.20
CA ASP A 264 15.58 -7.59 -6.50
C ASP A 264 14.87 -6.31 -6.06
N ALA A 265 14.64 -6.17 -4.76
CA ALA A 265 13.94 -5.05 -4.16
C ALA A 265 14.70 -3.72 -4.27
N MET A 266 16.05 -3.77 -4.35
CA MET A 266 16.88 -2.58 -4.50
C MET A 266 16.68 -1.87 -5.85
N ARG A 267 16.23 -2.62 -6.86
CA ARG A 267 15.99 -2.11 -8.21
C ARG A 267 14.58 -1.56 -8.42
N VAL A 268 13.65 -1.85 -7.48
CA VAL A 268 12.25 -1.44 -7.63
C VAL A 268 12.08 0.05 -7.42
N THR A 269 11.59 0.74 -8.43
CA THR A 269 11.33 2.18 -8.41
C THR A 269 9.84 2.52 -8.20
N PRO A 270 9.50 3.74 -7.78
CA PRO A 270 8.11 4.19 -7.75
C PRO A 270 7.41 4.11 -9.13
N LYS A 271 8.14 4.29 -10.23
CA LYS A 271 7.62 4.15 -11.59
C LYS A 271 7.19 2.71 -11.88
N ASP A 272 7.95 1.72 -11.42
CA ASP A 272 7.62 0.30 -11.58
C ASP A 272 6.32 -0.04 -10.82
N ILE A 273 6.13 0.50 -9.61
CA ILE A 273 4.91 0.28 -8.84
C ILE A 273 3.69 0.96 -9.50
N VAL A 274 3.86 2.13 -10.13
CA VAL A 274 2.80 2.78 -10.91
C VAL A 274 2.45 1.94 -12.12
N ALA A 275 3.43 1.49 -12.91
CA ALA A 275 3.23 0.64 -14.08
C ALA A 275 2.57 -0.70 -13.70
N TYR A 276 3.01 -1.32 -12.60
CA TYR A 276 2.37 -2.52 -12.05
C TYR A 276 0.90 -2.27 -11.68
N LYS A 277 0.61 -1.18 -10.96
CA LYS A 277 -0.75 -0.78 -10.59
C LYS A 277 -1.64 -0.64 -11.85
N ASP A 278 -1.15 0.03 -12.89
CA ASP A 278 -1.92 0.28 -14.11
C ASP A 278 -2.17 -1.03 -14.88
N MET A 279 -1.17 -1.91 -14.98
CA MET A 279 -1.33 -3.26 -15.51
C MET A 279 -2.38 -4.06 -14.73
N ARG A 280 -2.35 -3.99 -13.40
CA ARG A 280 -3.33 -4.70 -12.55
C ARG A 280 -4.76 -4.18 -12.75
N LEU A 281 -4.96 -2.87 -12.91
CA LEU A 281 -6.27 -2.28 -13.20
C LEU A 281 -6.82 -2.70 -14.57
N ALA A 282 -5.93 -2.92 -15.55
CA ALA A 282 -6.29 -3.42 -16.88
C ALA A 282 -6.51 -4.95 -16.91
N THR A 283 -6.06 -5.70 -15.89
CA THR A 283 -6.18 -7.16 -15.85
C THR A 283 -7.64 -7.60 -15.76
N ILE A 284 -8.05 -8.48 -16.68
CA ILE A 284 -9.40 -9.06 -16.68
C ILE A 284 -9.48 -10.18 -15.63
N ASN A 285 -10.50 -10.13 -14.79
CA ASN A 285 -10.81 -11.20 -13.84
C ASN A 285 -11.46 -12.38 -14.60
N PRO A 286 -10.82 -13.58 -14.65
CA PRO A 286 -11.33 -14.71 -15.42
C PRO A 286 -12.74 -15.15 -15.02
N ARG A 287 -13.12 -14.94 -13.76
CA ARG A 287 -14.43 -15.37 -13.24
C ARG A 287 -15.56 -14.43 -13.65
N THR A 288 -15.29 -13.14 -13.85
CA THR A 288 -16.32 -12.12 -14.08
C THR A 288 -16.27 -11.52 -15.47
N GLY A 289 -15.21 -11.77 -16.25
CA GLY A 289 -14.96 -11.15 -17.56
C GLY A 289 -14.76 -9.62 -17.51
N LYS A 290 -14.68 -9.03 -16.31
CA LYS A 290 -14.54 -7.58 -16.09
C LYS A 290 -13.14 -7.24 -15.57
N PRO A 291 -12.62 -6.02 -15.79
CA PRO A 291 -11.38 -5.56 -15.17
C PRO A 291 -11.42 -5.68 -13.64
N LEU A 292 -10.26 -5.86 -13.02
CA LEU A 292 -10.16 -5.89 -11.56
C LEU A 292 -10.68 -4.56 -10.96
N SER A 293 -11.37 -4.67 -9.82
CA SER A 293 -11.90 -3.48 -9.15
C SER A 293 -10.78 -2.65 -8.53
N ASP A 294 -10.98 -1.32 -8.49
CA ASP A 294 -10.10 -0.36 -7.79
C ASP A 294 -9.78 -0.83 -6.37
N LYS A 295 -10.79 -1.41 -5.70
CA LYS A 295 -10.65 -1.95 -4.36
C LYS A 295 -9.69 -3.15 -4.31
N THR A 296 -9.76 -4.05 -5.28
CA THR A 296 -8.88 -5.23 -5.34
C THR A 296 -7.42 -4.81 -5.48
N VAL A 297 -7.14 -3.87 -6.37
CA VAL A 297 -5.77 -3.39 -6.59
C VAL A 297 -5.27 -2.57 -5.40
N ARG A 298 -6.09 -1.67 -4.86
CA ARG A 298 -5.70 -0.81 -3.73
C ARG A 298 -5.54 -1.58 -2.43
N ASP A 299 -6.56 -2.37 -2.02
CA ASP A 299 -6.65 -3.01 -0.71
C ASP A 299 -5.97 -4.40 -0.69
N GLY A 300 -5.70 -4.98 -1.85
CA GLY A 300 -4.96 -6.22 -2.03
C GLY A 300 -3.51 -5.97 -2.46
N ASP A 301 -3.30 -5.68 -3.74
CA ASP A 301 -1.96 -5.59 -4.32
C ASP A 301 -1.11 -4.47 -3.68
N LEU A 302 -1.57 -3.21 -3.73
CA LEU A 302 -0.80 -2.08 -3.18
C LEU A 302 -0.67 -2.13 -1.67
N ALA A 303 -1.67 -2.63 -0.95
CA ALA A 303 -1.58 -2.78 0.50
C ALA A 303 -0.51 -3.80 0.90
N ALA A 304 -0.38 -4.90 0.17
CA ALA A 304 0.66 -5.91 0.36
C ALA A 304 2.06 -5.32 0.14
N LEU A 305 2.27 -4.66 -1.01
CA LEU A 305 3.56 -4.04 -1.35
C LEU A 305 3.97 -2.99 -0.32
N LYS A 306 3.05 -2.09 0.05
CA LYS A 306 3.30 -1.08 1.07
C LYS A 306 3.70 -1.68 2.42
N ALA A 307 3.05 -2.76 2.83
CA ALA A 307 3.32 -3.40 4.11
C ALA A 307 4.69 -4.10 4.13
N VAL A 308 5.01 -4.87 3.08
CA VAL A 308 6.29 -5.59 2.97
C VAL A 308 7.45 -4.61 2.84
N PHE A 309 7.36 -3.61 1.96
CA PHE A 309 8.41 -2.60 1.82
C PHE A 309 8.55 -1.71 3.07
N LYS A 310 7.44 -1.38 3.76
CA LYS A 310 7.52 -0.65 5.03
C LYS A 310 8.30 -1.43 6.08
N TRP A 311 8.05 -2.73 6.18
CA TRP A 311 8.77 -3.62 7.07
C TRP A 311 10.26 -3.70 6.69
N ALA A 312 10.55 -3.84 5.40
CA ALA A 312 11.91 -3.91 4.88
C ALA A 312 12.73 -2.64 5.17
N VAL A 313 12.12 -1.45 5.08
CA VAL A 313 12.75 -0.18 5.48
C VAL A 313 12.96 -0.14 7.00
N GLY A 314 11.97 -0.55 7.79
CA GLY A 314 12.08 -0.57 9.25
C GLY A 314 13.14 -1.53 9.79
N ASN A 315 13.47 -2.57 9.01
CA ASN A 315 14.53 -3.54 9.32
C ASN A 315 15.83 -3.29 8.52
N HIS A 316 15.99 -2.11 7.92
CA HIS A 316 17.19 -1.68 7.19
C HIS A 316 17.61 -2.58 6.01
N HIS A 317 16.67 -3.35 5.44
CA HIS A 317 16.95 -4.17 4.25
C HIS A 317 16.98 -3.34 2.96
N ILE A 318 16.20 -2.26 2.89
CA ILE A 318 16.15 -1.32 1.76
C ILE A 318 16.10 0.13 2.27
N PRO A 319 16.61 1.11 1.52
CA PRO A 319 16.71 2.50 1.99
C PRO A 319 15.36 3.23 2.00
N SER A 320 14.45 2.89 1.11
CA SER A 320 13.16 3.57 0.97
C SER A 320 12.06 2.63 0.48
N ASN A 321 10.79 2.99 0.75
CA ASN A 321 9.65 2.22 0.29
C ASN A 321 9.12 2.77 -1.06
N PRO A 322 9.31 2.06 -2.19
CA PRO A 322 8.91 2.54 -3.52
C PRO A 322 7.39 2.64 -3.72
N ALA A 323 6.58 2.05 -2.83
CA ALA A 323 5.12 2.08 -2.90
C ALA A 323 4.48 3.22 -2.10
N VAL A 324 5.27 4.07 -1.43
CA VAL A 324 4.76 5.21 -0.65
C VAL A 324 4.03 6.20 -1.56
N GLY A 325 2.88 6.71 -1.10
CA GLY A 325 2.09 7.70 -1.82
C GLY A 325 1.29 7.17 -3.01
N ILE A 326 1.62 6.00 -3.55
CA ILE A 326 0.91 5.42 -4.70
C ILE A 326 -0.45 4.86 -4.23
N THR A 327 -1.51 5.30 -4.88
CA THR A 327 -2.88 4.88 -4.57
C THR A 327 -3.72 4.74 -5.84
N VAL A 328 -4.92 4.17 -5.71
CA VAL A 328 -5.93 4.10 -6.76
C VAL A 328 -7.08 5.02 -6.36
N MET A 329 -7.49 5.89 -7.27
CA MET A 329 -8.67 6.74 -7.07
C MET A 329 -9.92 5.87 -6.92
N ARG A 330 -10.75 6.23 -5.96
CA ARG A 330 -11.96 5.48 -5.65
C ARG A 330 -13.06 5.89 -6.62
N ARG A 331 -13.56 4.95 -7.44
CA ARG A 331 -14.83 5.15 -8.13
C ARG A 331 -15.96 5.08 -7.11
N THR A 332 -16.71 6.15 -6.98
CA THR A 332 -17.96 6.15 -6.20
C THR A 332 -19.01 5.47 -7.07
N ALA A 333 -19.25 4.18 -6.80
CA ALA A 333 -20.35 3.48 -7.48
C ALA A 333 -21.68 4.01 -6.94
N GLU A 334 -22.57 4.39 -7.84
CA GLU A 334 -23.93 4.75 -7.52
C GLU A 334 -24.64 3.54 -6.90
N ARG A 335 -25.28 3.74 -5.77
CA ARG A 335 -25.98 2.67 -5.07
C ARG A 335 -27.46 2.72 -5.40
N THR A 336 -27.88 1.84 -6.27
CA THR A 336 -29.27 1.75 -6.75
C THR A 336 -30.19 0.92 -5.86
N ARG A 337 -29.67 0.27 -4.78
CA ARG A 337 -30.45 -0.50 -3.81
C ARG A 337 -29.74 -0.66 -2.45
N PRO A 338 -30.46 -1.00 -1.35
CA PRO A 338 -29.87 -1.42 -0.08
C PRO A 338 -28.97 -2.66 -0.24
N LYS A 339 -28.00 -2.83 0.67
CA LYS A 339 -27.10 -4.00 0.67
C LYS A 339 -27.72 -5.26 1.28
N GLY A 340 -28.77 -5.09 2.08
CA GLY A 340 -29.54 -6.16 2.68
C GLY A 340 -30.56 -6.75 1.71
N TYR A 341 -31.07 -7.91 2.03
CA TYR A 341 -32.25 -8.47 1.36
C TYR A 341 -33.50 -7.62 1.66
N THR A 342 -34.39 -7.49 0.70
CA THR A 342 -35.77 -7.00 0.93
C THR A 342 -36.58 -8.04 1.73
N ASP A 343 -37.82 -7.68 2.13
CA ASP A 343 -38.70 -8.60 2.85
C ASP A 343 -39.04 -9.81 2.00
N ASP A 344 -39.45 -9.60 0.75
CA ASP A 344 -39.78 -10.65 -0.19
C ASP A 344 -38.59 -11.57 -0.47
N GLU A 345 -37.41 -11.01 -0.72
CA GLU A 345 -36.21 -11.80 -0.93
C GLU A 345 -35.82 -12.64 0.29
N ALA A 346 -35.95 -12.07 1.49
CA ALA A 346 -35.66 -12.77 2.74
C ALA A 346 -36.66 -13.91 2.97
N ILE A 347 -37.97 -13.65 2.82
CA ILE A 347 -39.01 -14.64 2.97
C ILE A 347 -38.84 -15.78 1.94
N ALA A 348 -38.56 -15.46 0.67
CA ALA A 348 -38.33 -16.45 -0.37
C ALA A 348 -37.17 -17.41 -0.02
N ILE A 349 -36.03 -16.85 0.42
CA ILE A 349 -34.85 -17.67 0.80
C ILE A 349 -35.15 -18.50 2.05
N LEU A 350 -35.80 -17.92 3.07
CA LEU A 350 -36.11 -18.61 4.33
C LEU A 350 -37.13 -19.72 4.13
N THR A 351 -38.14 -19.50 3.28
CA THR A 351 -39.13 -20.53 2.89
C THR A 351 -38.45 -21.70 2.18
N ALA A 352 -37.63 -21.41 1.15
CA ALA A 352 -36.90 -22.44 0.43
C ALA A 352 -35.89 -23.18 1.35
N ALA A 353 -35.26 -22.48 2.30
CA ALA A 353 -34.37 -23.09 3.27
C ALA A 353 -35.09 -24.04 4.22
N LEU A 354 -36.28 -23.66 4.73
CA LEU A 354 -37.07 -24.50 5.63
C LEU A 354 -37.57 -25.77 4.93
N ALA A 355 -37.99 -25.67 3.67
CA ALA A 355 -38.43 -26.79 2.85
C ALA A 355 -37.29 -27.67 2.29
N TYR A 356 -36.02 -27.28 2.50
CA TYR A 356 -34.89 -27.97 1.89
C TYR A 356 -34.62 -29.33 2.55
N LYS A 357 -34.71 -30.41 1.78
CA LYS A 357 -34.51 -31.80 2.23
C LYS A 357 -33.15 -32.40 1.81
N GLY A 358 -32.37 -31.66 0.99
CA GLY A 358 -31.09 -32.12 0.40
C GLY A 358 -31.28 -32.75 -0.98
N ALA A 359 -30.23 -32.73 -1.80
CA ALA A 359 -30.16 -33.48 -3.04
C ALA A 359 -29.63 -34.90 -2.77
N SER A 360 -29.91 -35.85 -3.67
CA SER A 360 -29.56 -37.28 -3.49
C SER A 360 -28.05 -37.54 -3.31
N ASP A 361 -27.21 -36.70 -3.87
CA ASP A 361 -25.75 -36.77 -3.82
C ASP A 361 -25.09 -35.75 -2.85
N GLU A 362 -25.95 -35.01 -2.12
CA GLU A 362 -25.45 -33.96 -1.23
C GLU A 362 -25.10 -34.50 0.17
N LEU A 363 -23.99 -34.03 0.71
CA LEU A 363 -23.63 -34.34 2.10
C LEU A 363 -24.68 -33.81 3.08
N ALA A 364 -25.18 -34.66 3.98
CA ALA A 364 -26.19 -34.31 4.98
C ALA A 364 -25.90 -33.01 5.75
N LYS A 365 -24.63 -32.76 6.12
CA LYS A 365 -24.23 -31.52 6.80
C LYS A 365 -24.32 -30.30 5.89
N THR A 366 -24.19 -30.46 4.57
CA THR A 366 -24.38 -29.36 3.60
C THR A 366 -25.87 -29.07 3.44
N ALA A 367 -26.70 -30.09 3.35
CA ALA A 367 -28.15 -29.92 3.33
C ALA A 367 -28.65 -29.24 4.61
N ALA A 368 -28.19 -29.68 5.78
CA ALA A 368 -28.45 -29.02 7.06
C ALA A 368 -28.00 -27.56 7.08
N ALA A 369 -26.84 -27.24 6.49
CA ALA A 369 -26.39 -25.87 6.36
C ALA A 369 -27.34 -25.01 5.51
N LYS A 370 -27.80 -25.49 4.36
CA LYS A 370 -28.76 -24.77 3.52
C LYS A 370 -30.11 -24.57 4.22
N ARG A 371 -30.54 -25.54 5.04
CA ARG A 371 -31.76 -25.44 5.83
C ARG A 371 -31.65 -24.42 6.97
N TRP A 372 -30.60 -24.47 7.78
CA TRP A 372 -30.53 -23.74 9.06
C TRP A 372 -29.72 -22.47 9.05
N VAL A 373 -28.62 -22.40 8.26
CA VAL A 373 -27.74 -21.23 8.29
C VAL A 373 -28.43 -19.94 7.84
N PRO A 374 -29.27 -19.91 6.79
CA PRO A 374 -30.01 -18.69 6.45
C PRO A 374 -30.87 -18.15 7.61
N TRP A 375 -31.54 -19.03 8.34
CA TRP A 375 -32.34 -18.68 9.51
C TRP A 375 -31.53 -18.12 10.67
N LEU A 376 -30.39 -18.76 10.97
CA LEU A 376 -29.44 -18.26 11.97
C LEU A 376 -28.88 -16.89 11.60
N LEU A 377 -28.59 -16.66 10.33
CA LEU A 377 -28.11 -15.36 9.86
C LEU A 377 -29.17 -14.26 9.90
N ALA A 378 -30.41 -14.61 9.57
CA ALA A 378 -31.54 -13.69 9.56
C ALA A 378 -31.89 -13.19 10.97
N LEU A 379 -31.93 -14.10 11.95
CA LEU A 379 -32.43 -13.84 13.30
C LEU A 379 -31.35 -13.55 14.36
N ALA A 380 -30.06 -13.74 14.03
CA ALA A 380 -28.97 -13.46 14.97
C ALA A 380 -27.86 -12.57 14.37
N GLY A 381 -27.79 -12.37 13.05
CA GLY A 381 -26.90 -11.43 12.36
C GLY A 381 -25.39 -11.73 12.35
N PRO A 382 -24.86 -12.88 12.79
CA PRO A 382 -23.43 -13.15 12.79
C PRO A 382 -22.87 -13.27 11.37
N ARG A 383 -21.55 -13.52 11.24
CA ARG A 383 -20.95 -13.80 9.93
C ARG A 383 -21.25 -15.25 9.54
N VAL A 384 -21.48 -15.49 8.24
CA VAL A 384 -21.76 -16.84 7.74
C VAL A 384 -20.70 -17.86 8.17
N GLY A 385 -19.42 -17.49 8.20
CA GLY A 385 -18.36 -18.38 8.64
C GLY A 385 -18.47 -18.76 10.13
N GLU A 386 -18.99 -17.88 10.96
CA GLU A 386 -19.19 -18.11 12.38
C GLU A 386 -20.35 -19.12 12.61
N MET A 387 -21.37 -19.09 11.76
CA MET A 387 -22.49 -20.06 11.84
C MET A 387 -22.15 -21.42 11.22
N VAL A 388 -21.47 -21.43 10.09
CA VAL A 388 -21.09 -22.69 9.42
C VAL A 388 -20.14 -23.54 10.27
N GLN A 389 -19.29 -22.93 11.09
CA GLN A 389 -18.39 -23.66 12.00
C GLN A 389 -19.00 -24.00 13.38
N LEU A 390 -20.30 -23.77 13.56
CA LEU A 390 -20.98 -24.08 14.82
C LEU A 390 -20.93 -25.58 15.11
N ARG A 391 -20.59 -25.93 16.35
CA ARG A 391 -20.55 -27.31 16.84
C ARG A 391 -21.76 -27.56 17.73
N ARG A 392 -22.15 -28.82 17.91
CA ARG A 392 -23.28 -29.21 18.80
C ARG A 392 -23.09 -28.62 20.21
N GLN A 393 -21.90 -28.74 20.79
CA GLN A 393 -21.60 -28.24 22.13
C GLN A 393 -21.59 -26.72 22.24
N ASP A 394 -21.56 -26.02 21.15
CA ASP A 394 -21.62 -24.54 21.13
C ASP A 394 -23.07 -24.03 21.22
N VAL A 395 -24.07 -24.91 21.11
CA VAL A 395 -25.48 -24.58 21.34
C VAL A 395 -25.89 -25.09 22.70
N ARG A 396 -26.28 -24.20 23.60
CA ARG A 396 -26.56 -24.56 24.99
C ARG A 396 -27.75 -23.78 25.55
N ARG A 397 -28.39 -24.35 26.52
CA ARG A 397 -29.45 -23.67 27.28
C ARG A 397 -28.80 -22.72 28.31
N CYS A 398 -29.30 -21.51 28.37
CA CYS A 398 -28.88 -20.50 29.34
C CYS A 398 -30.11 -19.95 30.06
N GLY A 399 -30.39 -20.45 31.24
CA GLY A 399 -31.63 -20.13 31.97
C GLY A 399 -32.88 -20.54 31.17
N SER A 400 -33.70 -19.53 30.82
CA SER A 400 -34.97 -19.73 30.09
C SER A 400 -34.85 -19.79 28.56
N HIS A 401 -33.66 -19.54 27.98
CA HIS A 401 -33.50 -19.47 26.54
C HIS A 401 -32.27 -20.25 26.04
N TRP A 402 -32.17 -20.42 24.72
CA TRP A 402 -31.04 -21.04 24.07
C TRP A 402 -30.04 -20.00 23.52
N THR A 403 -28.76 -20.34 23.54
CA THR A 403 -27.67 -19.46 23.15
C THR A 403 -26.67 -20.23 22.29
N VAL A 404 -26.12 -19.59 21.27
CA VAL A 404 -24.99 -20.09 20.50
C VAL A 404 -23.71 -19.39 20.93
N THR A 405 -22.67 -20.16 21.21
CA THR A 405 -21.32 -19.67 21.52
C THR A 405 -20.48 -19.60 20.26
N ILE A 406 -20.08 -18.42 19.87
CA ILE A 406 -19.12 -18.20 18.79
C ILE A 406 -17.73 -18.14 19.38
N THR A 407 -16.88 -19.14 19.08
CA THR A 407 -15.56 -19.31 19.68
C THR A 407 -14.47 -19.52 18.65
N PRO A 408 -13.22 -18.99 18.89
CA PRO A 408 -12.05 -19.30 18.07
C PRO A 408 -11.65 -20.78 18.08
N GLU A 409 -12.09 -21.54 19.05
CA GLU A 409 -11.84 -23.00 19.14
C GLU A 409 -12.54 -23.77 18.00
N ALA A 410 -13.72 -23.31 17.59
CA ALA A 410 -14.47 -23.92 16.50
C ALA A 410 -13.88 -23.60 15.11
N GLY A 411 -13.07 -22.54 15.00
CA GLY A 411 -12.47 -22.12 13.73
C GLY A 411 -12.18 -20.62 13.68
N PRO A 412 -11.89 -20.07 12.49
CA PRO A 412 -11.47 -18.67 12.35
C PRO A 412 -12.60 -17.68 12.72
N VAL A 413 -12.38 -16.88 13.75
CA VAL A 413 -13.22 -15.75 14.17
C VAL A 413 -12.45 -14.46 13.95
N LYS A 414 -13.04 -13.47 13.28
CA LYS A 414 -12.35 -12.25 12.84
C LYS A 414 -11.69 -11.46 13.97
N ASN A 415 -12.34 -11.37 15.13
CA ASN A 415 -11.82 -10.65 16.31
C ASN A 415 -11.11 -11.55 17.31
N LYS A 416 -10.98 -12.86 17.03
CA LYS A 416 -10.36 -13.86 17.92
C LYS A 416 -10.97 -13.92 19.35
N ARG A 417 -12.20 -13.41 19.53
CA ARG A 417 -12.87 -13.38 20.84
C ARG A 417 -14.09 -14.29 20.83
N ARG A 418 -14.30 -14.95 21.96
CA ARG A 418 -15.52 -15.70 22.27
C ARG A 418 -16.66 -14.73 22.54
N ARG A 419 -17.88 -15.07 22.10
CA ARG A 419 -19.11 -14.41 22.49
C ARG A 419 -20.32 -15.35 22.43
N ASP A 420 -21.29 -15.06 23.24
CA ASP A 420 -22.56 -15.75 23.28
C ASP A 420 -23.62 -14.90 22.56
N VAL A 421 -24.45 -15.54 21.73
CA VAL A 421 -25.53 -14.91 20.97
C VAL A 421 -26.82 -15.70 21.25
N PRO A 422 -27.82 -15.11 21.92
CA PRO A 422 -29.08 -15.77 22.18
C PRO A 422 -29.81 -16.12 20.88
N LEU A 423 -30.53 -17.22 20.88
CA LEU A 423 -31.38 -17.61 19.78
C LEU A 423 -32.74 -16.92 19.88
N HIS A 424 -33.22 -16.41 18.76
CA HIS A 424 -34.56 -15.88 18.64
C HIS A 424 -35.60 -17.01 18.86
N PRO A 425 -36.73 -16.80 19.56
CA PRO A 425 -37.72 -17.83 19.84
C PRO A 425 -38.20 -18.61 18.60
N GLN A 426 -38.34 -17.93 17.48
CA GLN A 426 -38.76 -18.57 16.22
C GLN A 426 -37.81 -19.68 15.77
N LEU A 427 -36.50 -19.60 16.02
CA LEU A 427 -35.55 -20.67 15.70
C LEU A 427 -35.85 -21.96 16.50
N VAL A 428 -36.21 -21.79 17.76
CA VAL A 428 -36.58 -22.91 18.64
C VAL A 428 -37.88 -23.57 18.16
N GLU A 429 -38.88 -22.75 17.87
CA GLU A 429 -40.18 -23.22 17.37
C GLU A 429 -40.11 -23.92 16.00
N LEU A 430 -39.15 -23.51 15.14
CA LEU A 430 -38.89 -24.16 13.85
C LEU A 430 -38.20 -25.53 13.99
N GLY A 431 -37.82 -25.96 15.21
CA GLY A 431 -37.18 -27.26 15.47
C GLY A 431 -35.65 -27.22 15.31
N PHE A 432 -35.01 -26.04 15.39
CA PHE A 432 -33.56 -25.97 15.32
C PHE A 432 -32.87 -26.70 16.47
N ILE A 433 -33.46 -26.66 17.67
CA ILE A 433 -32.94 -27.37 18.85
C ILE A 433 -33.03 -28.86 18.69
N ASP A 434 -34.17 -29.38 18.21
CA ASP A 434 -34.35 -30.82 17.93
C ASP A 434 -33.31 -31.32 16.93
N PHE A 435 -33.05 -30.53 15.88
CA PHE A 435 -31.96 -30.82 14.94
C PHE A 435 -30.59 -30.89 15.64
N VAL A 436 -30.26 -29.93 16.53
CA VAL A 436 -28.99 -29.92 17.26
C VAL A 436 -28.86 -31.13 18.18
N GLU A 437 -29.90 -31.46 18.91
CA GLU A 437 -29.93 -32.60 19.84
C GLU A 437 -29.82 -33.95 19.12
N ALA A 438 -30.43 -34.07 17.95
CA ALA A 438 -30.34 -35.26 17.09
C ALA A 438 -28.98 -35.36 16.34
N SER A 439 -28.22 -34.28 16.29
CA SER A 439 -26.94 -34.27 15.57
C SER A 439 -25.84 -35.00 16.35
N ALA A 440 -24.91 -35.61 15.63
CA ALA A 440 -23.70 -36.17 16.24
C ALA A 440 -22.81 -35.06 16.80
N GLU A 441 -21.94 -35.42 17.73
CA GLU A 441 -20.95 -34.47 18.29
C GLU A 441 -20.05 -33.84 17.23
N GLY A 442 -19.55 -32.64 17.52
CA GLY A 442 -18.72 -31.87 16.62
C GLY A 442 -19.53 -30.89 15.74
N TYR A 443 -19.03 -30.61 14.54
CA TYR A 443 -19.59 -29.60 13.64
C TYR A 443 -20.99 -29.98 13.10
N LEU A 444 -21.94 -29.05 13.18
CA LEU A 444 -23.29 -29.22 12.67
C LEU A 444 -23.37 -29.15 11.12
N PHE A 445 -22.55 -28.27 10.51
CA PHE A 445 -22.73 -27.88 9.11
C PHE A 445 -21.52 -28.15 8.21
N LEU A 446 -20.44 -28.70 8.74
CA LEU A 446 -19.26 -29.07 7.96
C LEU A 446 -18.65 -30.37 8.45
N THR A 447 -17.91 -31.04 7.56
CA THR A 447 -17.15 -32.23 7.90
C THR A 447 -15.66 -31.88 7.86
N ALA A 448 -15.00 -31.89 9.00
CA ALA A 448 -13.56 -31.72 9.14
C ALA A 448 -13.04 -32.73 10.14
N LYS A 449 -11.95 -33.39 9.81
CA LYS A 449 -11.28 -34.37 10.69
C LYS A 449 -10.51 -33.65 11.79
N ASP A 450 -9.90 -32.54 11.43
CA ASP A 450 -9.09 -31.72 12.33
C ASP A 450 -9.21 -30.22 12.00
N ARG A 451 -8.53 -29.37 12.79
CA ARG A 451 -8.59 -27.92 12.67
C ARG A 451 -7.97 -27.37 11.38
N SER A 452 -7.05 -28.09 10.76
CA SER A 452 -6.37 -27.66 9.52
C SER A 452 -7.35 -27.69 8.33
N GLU A 453 -8.25 -28.67 8.29
CA GLU A 453 -9.26 -28.82 7.24
C GLU A 453 -10.40 -27.80 7.34
N VAL A 454 -10.68 -27.28 8.55
CA VAL A 454 -11.85 -26.41 8.81
C VAL A 454 -11.93 -25.26 7.82
N ARG A 455 -10.81 -24.60 7.52
CA ARG A 455 -10.80 -23.42 6.63
C ARG A 455 -11.24 -23.75 5.21
N GLY A 456 -10.78 -24.85 4.66
CA GLY A 456 -11.15 -25.32 3.31
C GLY A 456 -12.63 -25.70 3.25
N ARG A 457 -13.06 -26.53 4.19
CA ARG A 457 -14.46 -27.02 4.28
C ARG A 457 -15.44 -25.87 4.52
N LEU A 458 -15.09 -24.93 5.40
CA LEU A 458 -15.86 -23.73 5.68
C LEU A 458 -16.09 -22.90 4.40
N ASN A 459 -15.06 -22.70 3.57
CA ASN A 459 -15.19 -21.95 2.33
C ASN A 459 -16.09 -22.69 1.32
N ALA A 460 -15.99 -24.01 1.23
CA ALA A 460 -16.85 -24.81 0.35
C ALA A 460 -18.34 -24.67 0.74
N VAL A 461 -18.68 -24.81 2.02
CA VAL A 461 -20.07 -24.66 2.50
C VAL A 461 -20.57 -23.22 2.27
N LYS A 462 -19.76 -22.20 2.55
CA LYS A 462 -20.10 -20.79 2.27
C LYS A 462 -20.41 -20.53 0.79
N ASN A 463 -19.67 -21.15 -0.12
CA ASN A 463 -19.92 -21.02 -1.56
C ASN A 463 -21.27 -21.67 -1.92
N ARG A 464 -21.55 -22.87 -1.44
CA ARG A 464 -22.84 -23.57 -1.67
C ARG A 464 -24.02 -22.79 -1.08
N LEU A 465 -23.87 -22.15 0.08
CA LEU A 465 -24.89 -21.25 0.62
C LEU A 465 -25.10 -20.01 -0.26
N SER A 466 -24.03 -19.46 -0.84
CA SER A 466 -24.16 -18.36 -1.80
C SER A 466 -24.85 -18.79 -3.08
N GLU A 467 -24.54 -19.97 -3.60
CA GLU A 467 -25.17 -20.55 -4.78
C GLU A 467 -26.66 -20.83 -4.53
N PHE A 468 -26.99 -21.43 -3.38
CA PHE A 468 -28.37 -21.65 -2.96
C PHE A 468 -29.16 -20.33 -2.89
N ALA A 469 -28.64 -19.31 -2.25
CA ALA A 469 -29.34 -18.03 -2.19
C ALA A 469 -29.45 -17.36 -3.58
N ARG A 470 -28.45 -17.52 -4.47
CA ARG A 470 -28.48 -16.99 -5.85
C ARG A 470 -29.46 -17.72 -6.77
N SER A 471 -29.76 -19.00 -6.53
CA SER A 471 -30.78 -19.70 -7.29
C SER A 471 -32.18 -19.12 -7.04
N ILE A 472 -32.38 -18.44 -5.91
CA ILE A 472 -33.63 -17.82 -5.50
C ILE A 472 -33.65 -16.32 -5.83
N VAL A 473 -32.59 -15.60 -5.43
CA VAL A 473 -32.43 -14.16 -5.65
C VAL A 473 -31.27 -13.92 -6.63
N ARG A 474 -31.60 -13.62 -7.89
CA ARG A 474 -30.65 -13.52 -9.00
C ARG A 474 -29.97 -12.16 -9.15
N ASP A 475 -30.22 -11.21 -8.25
CA ASP A 475 -29.60 -9.87 -8.32
C ASP A 475 -28.10 -9.92 -8.02
N GLU A 476 -27.25 -9.67 -9.03
CA GLU A 476 -25.79 -9.67 -8.92
C GLU A 476 -25.23 -8.61 -7.94
N ARG A 477 -25.99 -7.56 -7.67
CA ARG A 477 -25.59 -6.47 -6.74
C ARG A 477 -25.60 -6.93 -5.29
N ILE A 478 -26.32 -8.05 -4.98
CA ILE A 478 -26.38 -8.66 -3.66
C ILE A 478 -25.17 -9.57 -3.42
N ARG A 479 -24.60 -9.47 -2.23
CA ARG A 479 -23.64 -10.44 -1.68
C ARG A 479 -24.38 -11.39 -0.75
N PRO A 480 -24.81 -12.57 -1.19
CA PRO A 480 -25.81 -13.37 -0.49
C PRO A 480 -25.57 -13.55 1.00
N ASN A 481 -24.40 -14.10 1.35
CA ASN A 481 -24.07 -14.38 2.76
C ASN A 481 -23.88 -13.14 3.62
N HIS A 482 -23.62 -11.98 3.02
CA HIS A 482 -23.40 -10.74 3.77
C HIS A 482 -24.66 -9.87 3.82
N ALA A 483 -25.58 -10.09 2.90
CA ALA A 483 -26.87 -9.38 2.84
C ALA A 483 -27.72 -9.61 4.09
N TRP A 484 -27.69 -10.82 4.66
CA TRP A 484 -28.36 -11.12 5.94
C TRP A 484 -27.90 -10.21 7.06
N ARG A 485 -26.60 -10.00 7.18
CA ARG A 485 -26.05 -9.14 8.22
C ARG A 485 -26.42 -7.66 8.02
N HIS A 486 -26.52 -7.21 6.76
CA HIS A 486 -27.02 -5.86 6.46
C HIS A 486 -28.50 -5.74 6.81
N ARG A 487 -29.31 -6.75 6.47
CA ARG A 487 -30.72 -6.80 6.84
C ARG A 487 -30.91 -6.81 8.36
N PHE A 488 -30.17 -7.65 9.08
CA PHE A 488 -30.20 -7.66 10.55
C PHE A 488 -29.92 -6.28 11.14
N VAL A 489 -28.91 -5.55 10.62
CA VAL A 489 -28.61 -4.18 11.07
C VAL A 489 -29.77 -3.22 10.79
N THR A 490 -30.43 -3.35 9.64
CA THR A 490 -31.61 -2.53 9.29
C THR A 490 -32.76 -2.81 10.25
N LEU A 491 -33.17 -4.07 10.38
CA LEU A 491 -34.25 -4.48 11.29
C LEU A 491 -33.93 -4.12 12.75
N SER A 492 -32.67 -4.26 13.18
CA SER A 492 -32.26 -3.88 14.53
C SER A 492 -32.48 -2.39 14.82
N ARG A 493 -32.43 -1.54 13.79
CA ARG A 493 -32.69 -0.09 13.93
C ARG A 493 -34.19 0.22 13.89
N GLU A 494 -34.91 -0.47 13.01
CA GLU A 494 -36.36 -0.31 12.86
C GLU A 494 -37.14 -0.78 14.10
N HIS A 495 -36.57 -1.77 14.82
CA HIS A 495 -37.15 -2.32 16.04
C HIS A 495 -36.43 -1.90 17.33
N ASP A 496 -35.74 -0.77 17.31
CA ASP A 496 -35.12 -0.12 18.48
C ASP A 496 -34.24 -1.04 19.34
N LEU A 497 -33.45 -1.92 18.69
CA LEU A 497 -32.44 -2.69 19.41
C LEU A 497 -31.33 -1.75 19.89
N SER A 498 -30.94 -1.87 21.16
CA SER A 498 -29.81 -1.14 21.74
C SER A 498 -28.58 -1.21 20.84
N GLN A 499 -28.00 -0.05 20.51
CA GLN A 499 -26.82 0.03 19.66
C GLN A 499 -25.63 -0.74 20.25
N GLU A 500 -25.47 -0.68 21.57
CA GLU A 500 -24.43 -1.38 22.31
C GLU A 500 -24.61 -2.89 22.19
N LEU A 501 -25.77 -3.42 22.58
CA LEU A 501 -26.06 -4.85 22.53
C LEU A 501 -26.00 -5.40 21.09
N ARG A 502 -26.49 -4.63 20.11
CA ARG A 502 -26.30 -4.97 18.69
C ARG A 502 -24.84 -5.07 18.30
N ARG A 503 -23.96 -4.14 18.78
CA ARG A 503 -22.52 -4.21 18.53
C ARG A 503 -21.91 -5.46 19.15
N MET A 504 -22.31 -5.83 20.34
CA MET A 504 -21.86 -7.06 21.01
C MET A 504 -22.26 -8.31 20.20
N ILE A 505 -23.53 -8.46 19.81
CA ILE A 505 -24.03 -9.55 18.97
C ILE A 505 -23.22 -9.67 17.68
N LEU A 506 -23.02 -8.55 17.00
CA LEU A 506 -22.33 -8.48 15.72
C LEU A 506 -20.81 -8.51 15.83
N ALA A 507 -20.25 -8.42 17.01
CA ALA A 507 -18.83 -8.18 17.26
C ALA A 507 -18.29 -7.02 16.38
N GLN A 508 -18.94 -5.86 16.50
CA GLN A 508 -18.58 -4.59 15.86
C GLN A 508 -18.15 -3.62 16.95
N GLY A 509 -16.87 -3.63 17.35
CA GLY A 509 -16.28 -2.66 18.26
C GLY A 509 -15.26 -1.76 17.53
N GLY A 510 -15.28 -0.46 17.84
CA GLY A 510 -14.17 0.45 17.57
C GLY A 510 -13.13 0.36 18.69
N LYS A 511 -11.88 0.79 18.44
CA LYS A 511 -10.87 0.99 19.49
C LYS A 511 -11.43 1.97 20.52
N GLY A 512 -11.61 1.52 21.79
CA GLY A 512 -11.98 2.41 22.91
C GLY A 512 -13.31 2.14 23.61
N VAL A 513 -14.04 1.06 23.28
CA VAL A 513 -15.11 0.57 24.14
C VAL A 513 -14.48 -0.45 25.09
N ASP A 514 -14.60 -0.27 26.37
CA ASP A 514 -14.21 -1.26 27.38
C ASP A 514 -14.98 -2.56 27.11
N GLU A 515 -14.30 -3.49 26.45
CA GLU A 515 -14.89 -4.71 25.90
C GLU A 515 -14.98 -5.83 26.96
N GLU A 516 -14.78 -5.52 28.23
CA GLU A 516 -14.89 -6.44 29.36
C GLU A 516 -16.29 -6.49 29.99
N VAL A 517 -17.22 -5.65 29.53
CA VAL A 517 -18.61 -5.78 29.97
C VAL A 517 -19.24 -6.97 29.26
N TYR A 518 -19.12 -8.13 29.86
CA TYR A 518 -19.99 -9.26 29.59
C TYR A 518 -21.42 -8.86 29.97
N GLY A 519 -22.16 -8.32 29.02
CA GLY A 519 -23.60 -8.13 29.21
C GLY A 519 -24.24 -9.45 29.60
N GLU A 520 -25.06 -9.47 30.62
CA GLU A 520 -25.78 -10.66 31.03
C GLU A 520 -26.56 -11.24 29.83
N PRO A 521 -26.48 -12.55 29.58
CA PRO A 521 -27.20 -13.21 28.47
C PRO A 521 -28.68 -12.83 28.40
N ALA A 522 -29.31 -12.54 29.52
CA ALA A 522 -30.70 -12.11 29.64
C ALA A 522 -30.99 -10.76 28.93
N GLY A 523 -30.08 -9.79 29.00
CA GLY A 523 -30.23 -8.50 28.32
C GLY A 523 -30.16 -8.66 26.80
N LEU A 524 -29.23 -9.45 26.30
CA LEU A 524 -29.11 -9.77 24.87
C LEU A 524 -30.32 -10.51 24.35
N TYR A 525 -30.90 -11.44 25.13
CA TYR A 525 -32.08 -12.18 24.74
C TYR A 525 -33.29 -11.28 24.54
N ARG A 526 -33.53 -10.32 25.47
CA ARG A 526 -34.62 -9.34 25.30
C ARG A 526 -34.46 -8.51 24.03
N GLU A 527 -33.25 -8.15 23.68
CA GLU A 527 -32.98 -7.41 22.44
C GLU A 527 -33.26 -8.25 21.19
N ILE A 528 -32.82 -9.52 21.17
CA ILE A 528 -33.11 -10.43 20.05
C ILE A 528 -34.61 -10.64 19.86
N CYS A 529 -35.38 -10.72 20.96
CA CYS A 529 -36.84 -10.88 20.90
C CYS A 529 -37.60 -9.67 20.34
N LYS A 530 -36.95 -8.48 20.21
CA LYS A 530 -37.54 -7.32 19.52
C LYS A 530 -37.58 -7.49 18.00
N LEU A 531 -36.75 -8.39 17.45
CA LEU A 531 -36.75 -8.62 16.01
C LEU A 531 -38.09 -9.22 15.56
N PRO A 532 -38.57 -8.80 14.37
CA PRO A 532 -39.83 -9.34 13.86
C PRO A 532 -39.71 -10.80 13.47
N ARG A 533 -40.78 -11.52 13.61
CA ARG A 533 -40.91 -12.91 13.11
C ARG A 533 -41.07 -12.89 11.60
N TYR A 534 -40.49 -13.89 10.94
CA TYR A 534 -40.72 -14.10 9.51
C TYR A 534 -41.98 -14.97 9.33
N THR A 535 -42.99 -14.43 8.64
CA THR A 535 -44.18 -15.19 8.28
C THR A 535 -43.92 -16.04 7.04
N ILE A 536 -43.93 -17.35 7.21
CA ILE A 536 -43.75 -18.29 6.11
C ILE A 536 -45.14 -18.68 5.58
N PRO A 537 -45.36 -18.65 4.26
CA PRO A 537 -46.63 -19.04 3.66
C PRO A 537 -47.06 -20.45 4.09
N SER A 538 -48.35 -20.61 4.46
CA SER A 538 -48.94 -21.88 4.86
C SER A 538 -48.83 -22.88 3.70
N GLY A 539 -48.26 -24.08 3.93
CA GLY A 539 -48.03 -25.10 2.91
C GLY A 539 -46.55 -25.46 2.68
N SER A 540 -45.60 -24.74 3.30
CA SER A 540 -44.15 -25.01 3.20
C SER A 540 -43.66 -26.06 4.23
N TYR A 541 -44.55 -26.62 5.04
CA TYR A 541 -44.26 -27.63 6.06
C TYR A 541 -44.62 -29.02 5.49
N GLY A 542 -43.79 -29.57 4.61
CA GLY A 542 -43.92 -30.90 4.09
C GLY A 542 -42.63 -31.74 4.30
#